data_d2b36415ac7ff9320ae4e3bdd1d29830
#
_entry.id   d2b36415ac7ff9320ae4e3bdd1d29830
#
_cell.length_a   1.000
_cell.length_b   1.000
_cell.length_c   1.000
_cell.angle_alpha   90.00
_cell.angle_beta   90.00
_cell.angle_gamma   90.00
#
_symmetry.space_group_name_H-M   'P 1'
#
loop_
_entity.id
_entity.type
_entity.pdbx_description
1 polymer ?
#
loop_
_entity_poly.entity_id
_entity_poly.type
_entity_poly.pdbx_seq_one_letter_code
_entity_poly.pdbx_strand_id
1 'polypeptide(L)'
;TARNDRSEVIDFAIEDLEAAAELLPKFSELSTEDNGRISQEGCWAFLSRVALYEGTWQKSRGNAERGKALLDIAAKASGKVIASNTFSLFKPEALGDSAQKYMFILEDVKSNPAGLQKSANKEYIFSRRHDEVLAPIGTNITKGSLINVIWVSRKFANMYLCQDGLPIEKSEMFDLSKGYDKMDSEFMNRD
;
A
#
# COMPACT_ATOMS: atom_id res chain seq x y z
N THR A 1 -34.88 6.60 5.58
CA THR A 1 -34.61 6.16 4.19
C THR A 1 -33.98 4.78 4.25
N ALA A 2 -34.47 3.84 3.45
CA ALA A 2 -33.83 2.53 3.29
C ALA A 2 -32.43 2.71 2.65
N ARG A 3 -31.49 1.84 2.99
CA ARG A 3 -30.18 1.78 2.32
C ARG A 3 -30.33 1.05 0.98
N ASN A 4 -29.63 1.52 -0.02
CA ASN A 4 -29.51 0.81 -1.29
C ASN A 4 -28.78 -0.53 -1.12
N ASP A 5 -29.01 -1.43 -2.07
CA ASP A 5 -28.28 -2.68 -2.11
C ASP A 5 -26.76 -2.44 -2.24
N ARG A 6 -25.97 -3.29 -1.60
CA ARG A 6 -24.52 -3.17 -1.62
C ARG A 6 -23.95 -3.21 -3.03
N SER A 7 -24.48 -4.09 -3.87
CA SER A 7 -24.01 -4.24 -5.24
C SER A 7 -24.27 -3.00 -6.06
N GLU A 8 -25.44 -2.39 -5.90
CA GLU A 8 -25.81 -1.14 -6.57
C GLU A 8 -24.86 0.01 -6.20
N VAL A 9 -24.53 0.14 -4.91
CA VAL A 9 -23.60 1.19 -4.45
C VAL A 9 -22.18 0.96 -5.00
N ILE A 10 -21.72 -0.30 -5.05
CA ILE A 10 -20.41 -0.63 -5.57
C ILE A 10 -20.34 -0.42 -7.08
N ASP A 11 -21.37 -0.81 -7.82
CA ASP A 11 -21.42 -0.62 -9.28
C ASP A 11 -21.39 0.87 -9.61
N PHE A 12 -22.18 1.68 -8.91
CA PHE A 12 -22.15 3.14 -9.04
C PHE A 12 -20.76 3.74 -8.74
N ALA A 13 -20.10 3.27 -7.66
CA ALA A 13 -18.75 3.74 -7.33
C ALA A 13 -17.70 3.35 -8.38
N ILE A 14 -17.85 2.18 -9.00
CA ILE A 14 -16.95 1.73 -10.10
C ILE A 14 -17.16 2.60 -11.33
N GLU A 15 -18.41 2.83 -11.74
CA GLU A 15 -18.77 3.68 -12.87
C GLU A 15 -18.24 5.11 -12.69
N ASP A 16 -18.42 5.69 -11.51
CA ASP A 16 -17.88 7.02 -11.17
C ASP A 16 -16.35 7.07 -11.26
N LEU A 17 -15.66 6.06 -10.76
CA LEU A 17 -14.21 5.99 -10.80
C LEU A 17 -13.68 5.78 -12.23
N GLU A 18 -14.36 4.99 -13.05
CA GLU A 18 -14.01 4.82 -14.46
C GLU A 18 -14.19 6.13 -15.23
N ALA A 19 -15.33 6.81 -15.04
CA ALA A 19 -15.58 8.10 -15.66
C ALA A 19 -14.59 9.18 -15.19
N ALA A 20 -14.30 9.23 -13.89
CA ALA A 20 -13.33 10.18 -13.35
C ALA A 20 -11.92 9.96 -13.91
N ALA A 21 -11.51 8.72 -14.09
CA ALA A 21 -10.19 8.41 -14.63
C ALA A 21 -9.99 8.89 -16.09
N GLU A 22 -11.07 8.98 -16.87
CA GLU A 22 -11.02 9.52 -18.25
C GLU A 22 -10.91 11.06 -18.27
N LEU A 23 -11.33 11.73 -17.19
CA LEU A 23 -11.35 13.20 -17.09
C LEU A 23 -10.15 13.77 -16.32
N LEU A 24 -9.51 12.98 -15.49
CA LEU A 24 -8.40 13.43 -14.65
C LEU A 24 -7.09 13.50 -15.45
N PRO A 25 -6.22 14.48 -15.15
CA PRO A 25 -4.89 14.55 -15.73
C PRO A 25 -4.03 13.37 -15.27
N LYS A 26 -3.06 13.01 -16.09
CA LYS A 26 -2.02 12.06 -15.67
C LYS A 26 -1.17 12.66 -14.57
N PHE A 27 -0.58 11.83 -13.73
CA PHE A 27 0.30 12.28 -12.65
C PHE A 27 1.46 13.16 -13.18
N SER A 28 2.02 12.82 -14.34
CA SER A 28 3.09 13.58 -15.00
C SER A 28 2.67 14.96 -15.52
N GLU A 29 1.37 15.20 -15.63
CA GLU A 29 0.78 16.46 -16.10
C GLU A 29 0.40 17.40 -14.96
N LEU A 30 0.44 16.92 -13.71
CA LEU A 30 0.16 17.72 -12.53
C LEU A 30 1.27 18.78 -12.33
N SER A 31 0.85 20.00 -12.10
CA SER A 31 1.78 21.08 -11.71
C SER A 31 2.35 20.83 -10.30
N THR A 32 3.44 21.50 -9.97
CA THR A 32 4.00 21.44 -8.60
C THR A 32 2.99 21.91 -7.54
N GLU A 33 2.13 22.87 -7.90
CA GLU A 33 1.09 23.41 -7.01
C GLU A 33 -0.04 22.38 -6.79
N ASP A 34 -0.36 21.60 -7.82
CA ASP A 34 -1.39 20.56 -7.79
C ASP A 34 -0.86 19.20 -7.28
N ASN A 35 0.42 19.10 -6.96
CA ASN A 35 1.00 17.88 -6.42
C ASN A 35 0.33 17.51 -5.09
N GLY A 36 -0.23 16.32 -5.03
CA GLY A 36 -1.07 15.84 -3.93
C GLY A 36 -2.56 15.79 -4.26
N ARG A 37 -2.98 16.32 -5.41
CA ARG A 37 -4.31 16.06 -5.98
C ARG A 37 -4.34 14.68 -6.62
N ILE A 38 -5.55 14.12 -6.74
CA ILE A 38 -5.74 12.84 -7.40
C ILE A 38 -5.44 12.96 -8.90
N SER A 39 -4.68 12.01 -9.44
CA SER A 39 -4.41 11.86 -10.86
C SER A 39 -5.24 10.72 -11.47
N GLN A 40 -5.16 10.58 -12.80
CA GLN A 40 -5.74 9.43 -13.51
C GLN A 40 -5.25 8.10 -12.92
N GLU A 41 -3.95 7.95 -12.69
CA GLU A 41 -3.36 6.74 -12.12
C GLU A 41 -3.81 6.52 -10.66
N GLY A 42 -3.93 7.61 -9.90
CA GLY A 42 -4.49 7.56 -8.54
C GLY A 42 -5.93 7.04 -8.54
N CYS A 43 -6.73 7.46 -9.51
CA CYS A 43 -8.09 6.98 -9.70
C CYS A 43 -8.13 5.48 -10.07
N TRP A 44 -7.30 5.04 -11.03
CA TRP A 44 -7.17 3.62 -11.36
C TRP A 44 -6.69 2.76 -10.20
N ALA A 45 -5.76 3.25 -9.40
CA ALA A 45 -5.28 2.55 -8.21
C ALA A 45 -6.41 2.39 -7.16
N PHE A 46 -7.23 3.43 -6.98
CA PHE A 46 -8.35 3.37 -6.07
C PHE A 46 -9.47 2.44 -6.57
N LEU A 47 -9.79 2.50 -7.86
CA LEU A 47 -10.71 1.56 -8.51
C LEU A 47 -10.27 0.11 -8.32
N SER A 48 -8.98 -0.17 -8.56
CA SER A 48 -8.42 -1.51 -8.32
C SER A 48 -8.65 -1.98 -6.89
N ARG A 49 -8.44 -1.11 -5.91
CA ARG A 49 -8.64 -1.42 -4.49
C ARG A 49 -10.11 -1.69 -4.15
N VAL A 50 -11.03 -0.88 -4.65
CA VAL A 50 -12.48 -1.06 -4.44
C VAL A 50 -12.94 -2.39 -5.04
N ALA A 51 -12.57 -2.64 -6.29
CA ALA A 51 -12.95 -3.86 -7.01
C ALA A 51 -12.32 -5.13 -6.40
N LEU A 52 -11.06 -5.05 -5.95
CA LEU A 52 -10.41 -6.15 -5.25
C LEU A 52 -11.12 -6.50 -3.93
N TYR A 53 -11.42 -5.49 -3.14
CA TYR A 53 -12.11 -5.68 -1.87
C TYR A 53 -13.47 -6.33 -2.07
N GLU A 54 -14.29 -5.78 -2.95
CA GLU A 54 -15.62 -6.31 -3.20
C GLU A 54 -15.58 -7.67 -3.90
N GLY A 55 -14.68 -7.88 -4.84
CA GLY A 55 -14.49 -9.15 -5.52
C GLY A 55 -14.14 -10.29 -4.57
N THR A 56 -13.23 -10.05 -3.63
CA THR A 56 -12.88 -11.04 -2.59
C THR A 56 -14.03 -11.26 -1.61
N TRP A 57 -14.76 -10.20 -1.26
CA TRP A 57 -15.95 -10.28 -0.42
C TRP A 57 -17.04 -11.15 -1.05
N GLN A 58 -17.38 -10.93 -2.32
CA GLN A 58 -18.39 -11.70 -3.04
C GLN A 58 -17.97 -13.18 -3.17
N LYS A 59 -16.71 -13.42 -3.55
CA LYS A 59 -16.16 -14.77 -3.65
C LYS A 59 -16.26 -15.53 -2.32
N SER A 60 -15.94 -14.90 -1.20
CA SER A 60 -15.99 -15.53 0.13
C SER A 60 -17.41 -15.87 0.60
N ARG A 61 -18.42 -15.28 -0.05
CA ARG A 61 -19.85 -15.51 0.26
C ARG A 61 -20.58 -16.38 -0.77
N GLY A 62 -19.83 -17.03 -1.65
CA GLY A 62 -20.40 -17.96 -2.63
C GLY A 62 -20.83 -17.31 -3.94
N ASN A 63 -20.71 -15.99 -4.10
CA ASN A 63 -21.02 -15.27 -5.35
C ASN A 63 -19.80 -15.26 -6.29
N ALA A 64 -19.36 -16.45 -6.70
CA ALA A 64 -18.10 -16.64 -7.41
C ALA A 64 -18.04 -15.90 -8.77
N GLU A 65 -19.16 -15.86 -9.50
CA GLU A 65 -19.24 -15.19 -10.81
C GLU A 65 -19.04 -13.67 -10.69
N ARG A 66 -19.82 -13.02 -9.80
CA ARG A 66 -19.66 -11.59 -9.53
C ARG A 66 -18.27 -11.30 -8.94
N GLY A 67 -17.81 -12.16 -8.03
CA GLY A 67 -16.47 -12.03 -7.46
C GLY A 67 -15.39 -12.04 -8.53
N LYS A 68 -15.48 -12.95 -9.51
CA LYS A 68 -14.55 -13.00 -10.64
C LYS A 68 -14.59 -11.74 -11.49
N ALA A 69 -15.78 -11.27 -11.86
CA ALA A 69 -15.95 -10.06 -12.67
C ALA A 69 -15.28 -8.84 -12.04
N LEU A 70 -15.47 -8.66 -10.72
CA LEU A 70 -14.84 -7.56 -9.96
C LEU A 70 -13.32 -7.72 -9.85
N LEU A 71 -12.82 -8.94 -9.66
CA LEU A 71 -11.37 -9.20 -9.66
C LEU A 71 -10.72 -8.94 -11.03
N ASP A 72 -11.45 -9.19 -12.12
CA ASP A 72 -10.99 -8.86 -13.48
C ASP A 72 -10.91 -7.31 -13.66
N ILE A 73 -11.85 -6.55 -13.10
CA ILE A 73 -11.77 -5.07 -13.06
C ILE A 73 -10.55 -4.62 -12.26
N ALA A 74 -10.34 -5.20 -11.08
CA ALA A 74 -9.19 -4.88 -10.24
C ALA A 74 -7.85 -5.10 -10.95
N ALA A 75 -7.72 -6.25 -11.63
CA ALA A 75 -6.52 -6.59 -12.40
C ALA A 75 -6.29 -5.63 -13.58
N LYS A 76 -7.35 -5.27 -14.31
CA LYS A 76 -7.25 -4.30 -15.42
C LYS A 76 -6.85 -2.90 -14.92
N ALA A 77 -7.46 -2.42 -13.83
CA ALA A 77 -7.18 -1.11 -13.28
C ALA A 77 -5.74 -1.02 -12.76
N SER A 78 -5.28 -2.00 -11.99
CA SER A 78 -3.88 -2.05 -11.53
C SER A 78 -2.89 -2.18 -12.69
N GLY A 79 -3.25 -2.94 -13.73
CA GLY A 79 -2.46 -3.05 -14.97
C GLY A 79 -2.26 -1.70 -15.68
N LYS A 80 -3.27 -0.83 -15.70
CA LYS A 80 -3.15 0.54 -16.24
C LYS A 80 -2.14 1.38 -15.45
N VAL A 81 -2.14 1.28 -14.12
CA VAL A 81 -1.17 1.98 -13.26
C VAL A 81 0.25 1.49 -13.52
N ILE A 82 0.44 0.17 -13.60
CA ILE A 82 1.75 -0.43 -13.91
C ILE A 82 2.25 0.00 -15.29
N ALA A 83 1.38 -0.05 -16.29
CA ALA A 83 1.70 0.31 -17.67
C ALA A 83 2.04 1.80 -17.86
N SER A 84 1.63 2.68 -16.94
CA SER A 84 2.00 4.10 -16.98
C SER A 84 3.49 4.34 -16.79
N ASN A 85 4.22 3.40 -16.17
CA ASN A 85 5.63 3.52 -15.79
C ASN A 85 5.96 4.77 -14.96
N THR A 86 4.94 5.41 -14.36
CA THR A 86 5.09 6.63 -13.56
C THR A 86 5.57 6.31 -12.15
N PHE A 87 5.13 5.17 -11.64
CA PHE A 87 5.43 4.71 -10.28
C PHE A 87 6.32 3.48 -10.30
N SER A 88 7.09 3.30 -9.24
CA SER A 88 7.98 2.15 -9.07
C SER A 88 8.18 1.85 -7.59
N LEU A 89 8.51 0.60 -7.27
CA LEU A 89 8.89 0.24 -5.91
C LEU A 89 10.11 1.06 -5.46
N PHE A 90 10.09 1.53 -4.21
CA PHE A 90 11.20 2.24 -3.62
C PHE A 90 12.31 1.26 -3.23
N LYS A 91 13.20 1.01 -4.16
CA LYS A 91 14.34 0.12 -3.98
C LYS A 91 15.63 0.74 -4.55
N PRO A 92 16.10 1.87 -4.00
CA PRO A 92 17.37 2.47 -4.42
C PRO A 92 18.53 1.52 -4.11
N GLU A 93 19.39 1.26 -5.09
CA GLU A 93 20.55 0.37 -4.93
C GLU A 93 21.46 0.82 -3.78
N ALA A 94 21.65 2.13 -3.63
CA ALA A 94 22.47 2.70 -2.55
C ALA A 94 21.97 2.43 -1.12
N LEU A 95 20.72 1.99 -0.95
CA LEU A 95 20.13 1.64 0.34
C LEU A 95 20.08 0.12 0.58
N GLY A 96 20.26 -0.70 -0.47
CA GLY A 96 20.25 -2.16 -0.37
C GLY A 96 19.04 -2.68 0.40
N ASP A 97 19.25 -3.61 1.33
CA ASP A 97 18.21 -4.24 2.16
C ASP A 97 17.54 -3.26 3.13
N SER A 98 18.13 -2.08 3.34
CA SER A 98 17.54 -1.04 4.20
C SER A 98 16.53 -0.15 3.46
N ALA A 99 16.29 -0.35 2.17
CA ALA A 99 15.41 0.51 1.37
C ALA A 99 14.01 0.66 1.98
N GLN A 100 13.39 -0.44 2.40
CA GLN A 100 12.05 -0.41 3.00
C GLN A 100 12.00 0.42 4.29
N LYS A 101 13.01 0.31 5.15
CA LYS A 101 13.12 1.15 6.36
C LYS A 101 13.15 2.63 5.99
N TYR A 102 14.00 3.00 5.03
CA TYR A 102 14.15 4.39 4.64
C TYR A 102 12.95 4.94 3.86
N MET A 103 12.15 4.11 3.23
CA MET A 103 10.90 4.54 2.59
C MET A 103 9.98 5.31 3.56
N PHE A 104 9.92 4.88 4.82
CA PHE A 104 9.05 5.49 5.84
C PHE A 104 9.67 6.67 6.59
N ILE A 105 10.98 6.76 6.63
CA ILE A 105 11.70 7.80 7.36
C ILE A 105 12.46 8.77 6.47
N LEU A 106 12.25 8.69 5.16
CA LEU A 106 12.88 9.56 4.17
C LEU A 106 12.30 10.96 4.25
N GLU A 107 13.04 11.90 4.83
CA GLU A 107 12.62 13.29 4.94
C GLU A 107 13.49 14.22 4.09
N ASP A 108 14.79 14.16 4.28
CA ASP A 108 15.78 14.96 3.58
C ASP A 108 17.06 14.17 3.30
N VAL A 109 18.04 14.82 2.71
CA VAL A 109 19.35 14.23 2.38
C VAL A 109 20.13 13.75 3.61
N LYS A 110 19.81 14.20 4.80
CA LYS A 110 20.47 13.80 6.06
C LYS A 110 19.78 12.64 6.75
N SER A 111 18.54 12.35 6.39
CA SER A 111 17.73 11.30 7.02
C SER A 111 18.10 9.90 6.56
N ASN A 112 18.96 9.77 5.55
CA ASN A 112 19.37 8.49 4.96
C ASN A 112 20.81 8.51 4.46
N PRO A 113 21.51 7.36 4.44
CA PRO A 113 22.92 7.29 4.04
C PRO A 113 23.17 7.55 2.54
N ALA A 114 22.12 7.45 1.70
CA ALA A 114 22.22 7.68 0.27
C ALA A 114 21.97 9.15 -0.14
N GLY A 115 21.68 10.04 0.81
CA GLY A 115 21.42 11.46 0.53
C GLY A 115 20.19 11.72 -0.33
N LEU A 116 19.19 10.84 -0.26
CA LEU A 116 17.96 10.94 -1.05
C LEU A 116 16.97 11.90 -0.42
N GLN A 117 16.18 12.56 -1.24
CA GLN A 117 15.02 13.37 -0.83
C GLN A 117 13.72 12.58 -1.00
N LYS A 118 12.63 13.04 -0.36
CA LYS A 118 11.28 12.45 -0.51
C LYS A 118 10.85 12.24 -1.96
N SER A 119 11.24 13.13 -2.86
CA SER A 119 10.94 13.04 -4.30
C SER A 119 11.54 11.81 -4.98
N ALA A 120 12.54 11.16 -4.37
CA ALA A 120 13.09 9.91 -4.87
C ALA A 120 12.14 8.72 -4.66
N ASN A 121 11.16 8.84 -3.75
CA ASN A 121 10.18 7.80 -3.50
C ASN A 121 9.03 7.90 -4.50
N LYS A 122 9.05 7.03 -5.49
CA LYS A 122 8.02 6.91 -6.53
C LYS A 122 6.97 5.83 -6.23
N GLU A 123 6.93 5.31 -5.02
CA GLU A 123 5.95 4.28 -4.64
C GLU A 123 4.60 4.89 -4.25
N TYR A 124 4.58 6.16 -3.81
CA TYR A 124 3.35 6.85 -3.44
C TYR A 124 2.57 7.32 -4.68
N ILE A 125 1.44 6.67 -4.94
CA ILE A 125 0.53 7.01 -6.04
C ILE A 125 -0.36 8.21 -5.68
N PHE A 126 -0.85 8.23 -4.44
CA PHE A 126 -1.66 9.32 -3.89
C PHE A 126 -1.34 9.47 -2.41
N SER A 127 -0.96 10.67 -2.00
CA SER A 127 -0.56 10.92 -0.62
C SER A 127 -1.06 12.28 -0.14
N ARG A 128 -1.47 12.33 1.12
CA ARG A 128 -1.70 13.62 1.78
C ARG A 128 -0.35 14.24 2.14
N ARG A 129 -0.12 15.42 1.61
CA ARG A 129 1.08 16.20 1.96
C ARG A 129 0.90 16.84 3.33
N HIS A 130 1.95 16.79 4.11
CA HIS A 130 2.06 17.50 5.37
C HIS A 130 3.24 18.47 5.32
N ASP A 131 3.06 19.59 5.97
CA ASP A 131 4.06 20.65 6.12
C ASP A 131 4.00 21.14 7.56
N GLU A 132 5.13 21.58 8.10
CA GLU A 132 5.21 21.99 9.50
C GLU A 132 4.32 23.21 9.81
N VAL A 133 4.14 24.08 8.85
CA VAL A 133 3.41 25.35 9.02
C VAL A 133 2.03 25.29 8.36
N LEU A 134 1.95 24.86 7.10
CA LEU A 134 0.73 24.93 6.30
C LEU A 134 -0.22 23.75 6.52
N ALA A 135 0.30 22.57 6.85
CA ALA A 135 -0.48 21.36 7.03
C ALA A 135 0.13 20.46 8.12
N PRO A 136 0.22 20.93 9.37
CA PRO A 136 0.87 20.17 10.43
C PRO A 136 0.12 18.87 10.75
N ILE A 137 0.88 17.86 11.15
CA ILE A 137 0.31 16.64 11.74
C ILE A 137 -0.04 16.97 13.21
N GLY A 138 -1.32 17.02 13.52
CA GLY A 138 -1.83 17.43 14.82
C GLY A 138 -1.59 16.46 15.99
N THR A 139 -0.88 15.34 15.78
CA THR A 139 -0.64 14.32 16.81
C THR A 139 0.82 13.91 16.89
N ASN A 140 1.27 13.65 18.11
CA ASN A 140 2.59 13.08 18.37
C ASN A 140 2.53 11.54 18.20
N ILE A 141 2.76 11.06 17.00
CA ILE A 141 2.72 9.63 16.66
C ILE A 141 3.78 8.84 17.45
N THR A 142 4.95 9.43 17.65
CA THR A 142 6.05 8.81 18.41
C THR A 142 5.63 8.51 19.84
N LYS A 143 5.02 9.49 20.52
CA LYS A 143 4.52 9.31 21.89
C LYS A 143 3.42 8.24 21.93
N GLY A 144 2.48 8.29 21.00
CA GLY A 144 1.40 7.30 20.90
C GLY A 144 1.92 5.87 20.69
N SER A 145 2.97 5.68 19.91
CA SER A 145 3.56 4.37 19.64
C SER A 145 4.39 3.83 20.81
N LEU A 146 5.02 4.71 21.59
CA LEU A 146 5.91 4.30 22.69
C LEU A 146 5.19 3.93 24.00
N ILE A 147 3.89 4.22 24.14
CA ILE A 147 3.13 3.93 25.36
C ILE A 147 2.38 2.60 25.34
N ASN A 148 2.83 1.63 24.56
CA ASN A 148 2.28 0.28 24.50
C ASN A 148 0.77 0.20 24.14
N VAL A 149 0.29 1.11 23.30
CA VAL A 149 -1.10 1.08 22.81
C VAL A 149 -1.25 0.42 21.44
N ILE A 150 -0.13 0.20 20.74
CA ILE A 150 -0.11 -0.45 19.44
C ILE A 150 0.64 -1.77 19.56
N TRP A 151 -0.03 -2.87 19.23
CA TRP A 151 0.51 -4.21 19.26
C TRP A 151 0.43 -4.84 17.89
N VAL A 152 1.48 -5.55 17.51
CA VAL A 152 1.49 -6.36 16.31
C VAL A 152 0.92 -7.74 16.64
N SER A 153 -0.13 -8.15 15.92
CA SER A 153 -0.66 -9.49 16.09
C SER A 153 0.33 -10.52 15.54
N ARG A 154 0.38 -11.70 16.16
CA ARG A 154 1.20 -12.82 15.67
C ARG A 154 0.85 -13.19 14.23
N LYS A 155 -0.44 -13.16 13.88
CA LYS A 155 -0.88 -13.43 12.52
C LYS A 155 -0.24 -12.43 11.52
N PHE A 156 -0.17 -11.15 11.87
CA PHE A 156 0.47 -10.15 11.01
C PHE A 156 1.98 -10.38 10.93
N ALA A 157 2.65 -10.64 12.06
CA ALA A 157 4.07 -10.97 12.07
C ALA A 157 4.38 -12.20 11.19
N ASN A 158 3.52 -13.23 11.22
CA ASN A 158 3.69 -14.43 10.42
C ASN A 158 3.42 -14.24 8.91
N MET A 159 2.89 -13.09 8.48
CA MET A 159 2.74 -12.78 7.05
C MET A 159 4.04 -12.35 6.38
N TYR A 160 5.07 -11.96 7.15
CA TYR A 160 6.39 -11.68 6.60
C TYR A 160 7.04 -12.97 6.13
N LEU A 161 7.62 -12.93 4.95
CA LEU A 161 8.28 -14.09 4.33
C LEU A 161 9.66 -14.31 4.95
N CYS A 162 10.21 -15.49 4.78
CA CYS A 162 11.61 -15.74 5.06
C CYS A 162 12.50 -15.21 3.90
N GLN A 163 13.80 -15.10 4.13
CA GLN A 163 14.75 -14.57 3.14
C GLN A 163 14.82 -15.38 1.84
N ASP A 164 14.32 -16.63 1.85
CA ASP A 164 14.11 -17.46 0.67
C ASP A 164 12.80 -17.16 -0.09
N GLY A 165 12.02 -16.17 0.37
CA GLY A 165 10.74 -15.78 -0.20
C GLY A 165 9.58 -16.71 0.13
N LEU A 166 9.75 -17.66 1.05
CA LEU A 166 8.70 -18.59 1.46
C LEU A 166 8.05 -18.19 2.79
N PRO A 167 6.75 -18.52 2.97
CA PRO A 167 6.12 -18.43 4.29
C PRO A 167 6.81 -19.31 5.32
N ILE A 168 6.74 -18.93 6.59
CA ILE A 168 7.41 -19.64 7.70
C ILE A 168 7.06 -21.13 7.81
N GLU A 169 5.88 -21.53 7.37
CA GLU A 169 5.43 -22.92 7.37
C GLU A 169 6.05 -23.77 6.24
N LYS A 170 6.70 -23.11 5.25
CA LYS A 170 7.28 -23.75 4.07
C LYS A 170 8.77 -23.55 3.94
N SER A 171 9.34 -22.60 4.68
CA SER A 171 10.75 -22.27 4.62
C SER A 171 11.57 -23.22 5.52
N GLU A 172 12.67 -23.75 4.98
CA GLU A 172 13.66 -24.50 5.76
C GLU A 172 14.56 -23.58 6.61
N MET A 173 14.50 -22.27 6.36
CA MET A 173 15.28 -21.28 7.10
C MET A 173 14.66 -20.92 8.45
N PHE A 174 13.40 -21.33 8.72
CA PHE A 174 12.67 -21.04 9.94
C PHE A 174 12.30 -22.32 10.70
N ASP A 175 12.77 -22.42 11.93
CA ASP A 175 12.43 -23.55 12.82
C ASP A 175 11.20 -23.21 13.67
N LEU A 176 10.02 -23.67 13.22
CA LEU A 176 8.75 -23.47 13.91
C LEU A 176 8.77 -23.97 15.36
N SER A 177 9.57 -24.99 15.68
CA SER A 177 9.67 -25.54 17.04
C SER A 177 10.35 -24.60 18.03
N LYS A 178 11.19 -23.69 17.54
CA LYS A 178 11.95 -22.72 18.32
C LYS A 178 11.52 -21.28 18.13
N GLY A 179 10.69 -21.03 17.13
CA GLY A 179 10.34 -19.69 16.69
C GLY A 179 9.67 -18.81 17.73
N TYR A 180 9.08 -19.41 18.77
CA TYR A 180 8.33 -18.68 19.80
C TYR A 180 8.99 -18.66 21.18
N ASP A 181 10.19 -19.20 21.29
CA ASP A 181 10.90 -19.27 22.57
C ASP A 181 11.53 -17.94 22.97
N LYS A 182 12.05 -17.20 21.99
CA LYS A 182 12.71 -15.91 22.20
C LYS A 182 12.43 -14.99 21.01
N MET A 183 12.47 -13.69 21.27
CA MET A 183 12.27 -12.67 20.23
C MET A 183 13.25 -12.87 19.05
N ASP A 184 14.51 -13.12 19.32
CA ASP A 184 15.53 -13.29 18.27
C ASP A 184 15.24 -14.50 17.38
N SER A 185 14.79 -15.64 17.95
CA SER A 185 14.45 -16.82 17.17
C SER A 185 13.16 -16.63 16.35
N GLU A 186 12.25 -15.79 16.81
CA GLU A 186 10.99 -15.51 16.12
C GLU A 186 11.20 -14.71 14.82
N PHE A 187 12.21 -13.84 14.78
CA PHE A 187 12.50 -12.99 13.62
C PHE A 187 13.74 -13.43 12.82
N MET A 188 14.39 -14.50 13.23
CA MET A 188 15.56 -15.01 12.54
C MET A 188 15.24 -15.43 11.10
N ASN A 189 16.07 -14.98 10.15
CA ASN A 189 15.94 -15.29 8.72
C ASN A 189 14.63 -14.84 8.08
N ARG A 190 13.97 -13.84 8.66
CA ARG A 190 12.76 -13.21 8.10
C ARG A 190 13.08 -11.81 7.55
N ASP A 191 12.28 -11.34 6.59
CA ASP A 191 12.34 -9.98 6.04
C ASP A 191 11.87 -8.92 7.05
#